data_b0ee2faefa07f78abde9ef342f7f6111
#
_entry.id   b0ee2faefa07f78abde9ef342f7f6111
#
_cell.length_a   1.000
_cell.length_b   1.000
_cell.length_c   1.000
_cell.angle_alpha   90.00
_cell.angle_beta   90.00
_cell.angle_gamma   90.00
#
_symmetry.space_group_name_H-M   'P 1'
#
loop_
_entity.id
_entity.type
_entity.pdbx_description
1 polymer ?
#
loop_
_entity_poly.entity_id
_entity_poly.type
_entity_poly.pdbx_seq_one_letter_code
_entity_poly.pdbx_strand_id
1 'polypeptide(L)'
;ALLVAGGVGAAPLFMLCEQLVAGSVRTDVVLGAQTASALTCRARYEALLDAPPRCATDDGSFGREGFCTSLVAEALAEAANAGEPYDYLAVCGPEPLMKIVAGMAAEAGVPCEVSLEKRMACGVGACLSCVVDTVDGKKRACVDGPVFDARKVVW
;
A
#
# COMPACT_ATOMS: atom_id res chain seq x y z
N ALA A 1 0.86 -10.13 -7.12
CA ALA A 1 1.08 -8.84 -6.45
C ALA A 1 0.29 -8.76 -5.14
N LEU A 2 0.79 -8.01 -4.16
CA LEU A 2 0.08 -7.67 -2.93
C LEU A 2 -0.07 -6.14 -2.83
N LEU A 3 -1.31 -5.65 -2.74
CA LEU A 3 -1.61 -4.24 -2.55
C LEU A 3 -2.10 -3.99 -1.12
N VAL A 4 -1.51 -3.02 -0.44
CA VAL A 4 -1.84 -2.70 0.97
C VAL A 4 -2.28 -1.25 1.08
N ALA A 5 -3.48 -1.01 1.57
CA ALA A 5 -4.05 0.32 1.67
C ALA A 5 -4.53 0.66 3.07
N GLY A 6 -4.19 1.85 3.54
CA GLY A 6 -4.70 2.43 4.78
C GLY A 6 -5.63 3.62 4.52
N GLY A 7 -6.89 3.51 4.92
CA GLY A 7 -7.88 4.58 4.77
C GLY A 7 -8.03 5.05 3.32
N VAL A 8 -7.83 6.35 3.09
CA VAL A 8 -7.95 6.97 1.75
C VAL A 8 -6.89 6.47 0.75
N GLY A 9 -5.79 5.87 1.23
CA GLY A 9 -4.77 5.25 0.38
C GLY A 9 -5.30 4.11 -0.51
N ALA A 10 -6.50 3.61 -0.23
CA ALA A 10 -7.18 2.64 -1.09
C ALA A 10 -7.57 3.22 -2.46
N ALA A 11 -7.79 4.52 -2.57
CA ALA A 11 -8.21 5.13 -3.82
C ALA A 11 -7.10 5.15 -4.90
N PRO A 12 -5.87 5.63 -4.64
CA PRO A 12 -4.80 5.59 -5.64
C PRO A 12 -4.39 4.17 -6.03
N LEU A 13 -4.39 3.21 -5.09
CA LEU A 13 -4.05 1.83 -5.41
C LEU A 13 -5.13 1.10 -6.22
N PHE A 14 -6.35 1.59 -6.25
CA PHE A 14 -7.42 0.95 -7.02
C PHE A 14 -7.10 0.96 -8.53
N MET A 15 -6.59 2.05 -9.08
CA MET A 15 -6.20 2.11 -10.50
C MET A 15 -5.07 1.14 -10.83
N LEU A 16 -4.11 0.96 -9.93
CA LEU A 16 -3.05 -0.04 -10.08
C LEU A 16 -3.64 -1.46 -10.06
N CYS A 17 -4.59 -1.73 -9.16
CA CYS A 17 -5.29 -3.01 -9.08
C CYS A 17 -6.02 -3.33 -10.40
N GLU A 18 -6.74 -2.36 -10.98
CA GLU A 18 -7.40 -2.53 -12.29
C GLU A 18 -6.41 -2.91 -13.39
N GLN A 19 -5.24 -2.28 -13.43
CA GLN A 19 -4.20 -2.57 -14.42
C GLN A 19 -3.58 -3.97 -14.23
N LEU A 20 -3.30 -4.36 -13.00
CA LEU A 20 -2.75 -5.67 -12.69
C LEU A 20 -3.72 -6.79 -13.04
N VAL A 21 -4.99 -6.65 -12.67
CA VAL A 21 -6.05 -7.62 -12.99
C VAL A 21 -6.25 -7.71 -14.51
N ALA A 22 -6.31 -6.58 -15.22
CA ALA A 22 -6.41 -6.56 -16.69
C ALA A 22 -5.20 -7.22 -17.36
N GLY A 23 -4.02 -7.15 -16.73
CA GLY A 23 -2.81 -7.85 -17.15
C GLY A 23 -2.74 -9.32 -16.74
N SER A 24 -3.81 -9.88 -16.17
CA SER A 24 -3.87 -11.26 -15.65
C SER A 24 -2.83 -11.55 -14.55
N VAL A 25 -2.47 -10.54 -13.77
CA VAL A 25 -1.59 -10.68 -12.61
C VAL A 25 -2.44 -11.05 -11.40
N ARG A 26 -2.11 -12.18 -10.73
CA ARG A 26 -2.71 -12.53 -9.44
C ARG A 26 -2.50 -11.38 -8.44
N THR A 27 -3.59 -10.81 -7.97
CA THR A 27 -3.55 -9.62 -7.12
C THR A 27 -4.38 -9.83 -5.87
N ASP A 28 -3.71 -9.81 -4.72
CA ASP A 28 -4.33 -9.82 -3.40
C ASP A 28 -4.33 -8.41 -2.82
N VAL A 29 -5.37 -8.07 -2.05
CA VAL A 29 -5.54 -6.73 -1.48
C VAL A 29 -5.80 -6.81 0.01
N VAL A 30 -5.09 -5.99 0.77
CA VAL A 30 -5.31 -5.77 2.21
C VAL A 30 -5.75 -4.33 2.43
N LEU A 31 -6.91 -4.16 3.07
CA LEU A 31 -7.46 -2.85 3.41
C LEU A 31 -7.49 -2.67 4.93
N GLY A 32 -6.98 -1.55 5.41
CA GLY A 32 -7.03 -1.14 6.81
C GLY A 32 -7.73 0.20 6.99
N ALA A 33 -8.52 0.34 8.04
CA ALA A 33 -9.17 1.58 8.42
C ALA A 33 -9.46 1.64 9.92
N GLN A 34 -9.82 2.81 10.45
CA GLN A 34 -10.24 2.93 11.85
C GLN A 34 -11.58 2.24 12.09
N THR A 35 -12.51 2.36 11.14
CA THR A 35 -13.88 1.83 11.23
C THR A 35 -14.35 1.25 9.89
N ALA A 36 -15.42 0.47 9.91
CA ALA A 36 -16.06 -0.04 8.69
C ALA A 36 -16.42 1.05 7.67
N SER A 37 -16.91 2.19 8.16
CA SER A 37 -17.30 3.33 7.31
C SER A 37 -16.10 4.03 6.64
N ALA A 38 -14.90 3.86 7.19
CA ALA A 38 -13.65 4.41 6.66
C ALA A 38 -12.91 3.46 5.69
N LEU A 39 -13.44 2.27 5.43
CA LEU A 39 -12.92 1.35 4.41
C LEU A 39 -13.24 1.86 3.00
N THR A 40 -12.41 2.78 2.53
CA THR A 40 -12.56 3.44 1.23
C THR A 40 -12.43 2.42 0.10
N CYS A 41 -13.27 2.55 -0.92
CA CYS A 41 -13.26 1.73 -2.15
C CYS A 41 -13.48 0.22 -1.95
N ARG A 42 -13.80 -0.29 -0.75
CA ARG A 42 -13.94 -1.73 -0.48
C ARG A 42 -14.84 -2.43 -1.50
N ALA A 43 -16.06 -1.92 -1.72
CA ALA A 43 -17.01 -2.53 -2.66
C ALA A 43 -16.49 -2.57 -4.11
N ARG A 44 -15.64 -1.61 -4.50
CA ARG A 44 -15.02 -1.60 -5.84
C ARG A 44 -13.97 -2.71 -5.97
N TYR A 45 -13.17 -2.94 -4.94
CA TYR A 45 -12.22 -4.05 -4.90
C TYR A 45 -12.94 -5.40 -4.91
N GLU A 46 -14.02 -5.55 -4.12
CA GLU A 46 -14.85 -6.76 -4.09
C GLU A 46 -15.47 -7.09 -5.46
N ALA A 47 -15.82 -6.06 -6.25
CA ALA A 47 -16.36 -6.24 -7.59
C ALA A 47 -15.32 -6.55 -8.66
N LEU A 48 -14.05 -6.21 -8.41
CA LEU A 48 -12.95 -6.35 -9.38
C LEU A 48 -12.18 -7.66 -9.20
N LEU A 49 -12.01 -8.11 -7.95
CA LEU A 49 -11.14 -9.23 -7.60
C LEU A 49 -11.92 -10.55 -7.56
N ASP A 50 -11.26 -11.64 -7.93
CA ASP A 50 -11.81 -13.00 -7.80
C ASP A 50 -12.05 -13.41 -6.34
N ALA A 51 -11.16 -12.95 -5.43
CA ALA A 51 -11.30 -13.11 -3.98
C ALA A 51 -11.47 -11.75 -3.31
N PRO A 52 -12.36 -11.61 -2.30
CA PRO A 52 -12.57 -10.34 -1.63
C PRO A 52 -11.30 -9.86 -0.92
N PRO A 53 -11.08 -8.53 -0.82
CA PRO A 53 -9.94 -7.98 -0.09
C PRO A 53 -9.98 -8.40 1.39
N ARG A 54 -8.82 -8.66 1.98
CA ARG A 54 -8.69 -8.87 3.41
C ARG A 54 -8.83 -7.52 4.11
N CYS A 55 -9.75 -7.42 5.04
CA CYS A 55 -10.04 -6.15 5.73
C CYS A 55 -9.75 -6.25 7.22
N ALA A 56 -9.20 -5.17 7.78
CA ALA A 56 -9.10 -4.97 9.23
C ALA A 56 -9.58 -3.56 9.60
N THR A 57 -10.23 -3.45 10.75
CA THR A 57 -10.62 -2.17 11.34
C THR A 57 -10.15 -2.10 12.78
N ASP A 58 -9.65 -0.93 13.19
CA ASP A 58 -9.08 -0.75 14.53
C ASP A 58 -10.10 -1.06 15.63
N ASP A 59 -11.39 -0.74 15.37
CA ASP A 59 -12.52 -0.94 16.27
C ASP A 59 -13.24 -2.29 16.12
N GLY A 60 -12.81 -3.16 15.20
CA GLY A 60 -13.44 -4.45 14.93
C GLY A 60 -14.82 -4.39 14.25
N SER A 61 -15.24 -3.21 13.76
CA SER A 61 -16.55 -3.03 13.14
C SER A 61 -16.70 -3.72 11.78
N PHE A 62 -15.58 -4.13 11.14
CA PHE A 62 -15.56 -4.95 9.94
C PHE A 62 -14.24 -5.71 9.79
N GLY A 63 -14.33 -6.98 9.36
CA GLY A 63 -13.16 -7.82 9.15
C GLY A 63 -12.45 -8.18 10.46
N ARG A 64 -11.12 -8.13 10.44
CA ARG A 64 -10.32 -8.37 11.65
C ARG A 64 -10.27 -7.11 12.50
N GLU A 65 -10.36 -7.27 13.81
CA GLU A 65 -10.08 -6.19 14.77
C GLU A 65 -8.58 -5.92 14.85
N GLY A 66 -8.20 -4.64 14.81
CA GLY A 66 -6.83 -4.15 14.91
C GLY A 66 -6.20 -3.76 13.58
N PHE A 67 -4.88 -3.65 13.58
CA PHE A 67 -4.13 -3.14 12.43
C PHE A 67 -4.03 -4.16 11.30
N CYS A 68 -4.20 -3.70 10.06
CA CYS A 68 -4.12 -4.53 8.87
C CYS A 68 -2.73 -5.14 8.60
N THR A 69 -1.69 -4.69 9.30
CA THR A 69 -0.33 -5.25 9.20
C THR A 69 -0.27 -6.74 9.57
N SER A 70 -1.14 -7.23 10.47
CA SER A 70 -1.26 -8.65 10.76
C SER A 70 -1.72 -9.46 9.54
N LEU A 71 -2.66 -8.92 8.76
CA LEU A 71 -3.13 -9.55 7.51
C LEU A 71 -2.06 -9.53 6.42
N VAL A 72 -1.20 -8.50 6.40
CA VAL A 72 -0.05 -8.45 5.48
C VAL A 72 0.95 -9.54 5.81
N ALA A 73 1.29 -9.71 7.09
CA ALA A 73 2.20 -10.77 7.52
C ALA A 73 1.68 -12.16 7.17
N GLU A 74 0.38 -12.40 7.39
CA GLU A 74 -0.29 -13.66 7.02
C GLU A 74 -0.26 -13.89 5.52
N ALA A 75 -0.61 -12.88 4.70
CA ALA A 75 -0.61 -13.00 3.25
C ALA A 75 0.78 -13.35 2.70
N LEU A 76 1.83 -12.70 3.22
CA LEU A 76 3.22 -13.00 2.84
C LEU A 76 3.63 -14.42 3.23
N ALA A 77 3.30 -14.85 4.45
CA ALA A 77 3.62 -16.18 4.94
C ALA A 77 2.85 -17.28 4.17
N GLU A 78 1.56 -17.10 3.92
CA GLU A 78 0.73 -18.03 3.15
C GLU A 78 1.27 -18.21 1.72
N ALA A 79 1.59 -17.11 1.04
CA ALA A 79 2.14 -17.14 -0.31
C ALA A 79 3.50 -17.86 -0.37
N ALA A 80 4.38 -17.59 0.60
CA ALA A 80 5.66 -18.26 0.70
C ALA A 80 5.52 -19.79 0.97
N ASN A 81 4.63 -20.17 1.89
CA ASN A 81 4.36 -21.57 2.23
C ASN A 81 3.71 -22.33 1.07
N ALA A 82 2.92 -21.68 0.24
CA ALA A 82 2.34 -22.25 -0.97
C ALA A 82 3.35 -22.39 -2.12
N GLY A 83 4.55 -21.87 -1.97
CA GLY A 83 5.56 -21.84 -3.05
C GLY A 83 5.27 -20.80 -4.15
N GLU A 84 4.38 -19.87 -3.87
CA GLU A 84 3.95 -18.81 -4.79
C GLU A 84 4.13 -17.41 -4.16
N PRO A 85 5.37 -17.03 -3.81
CA PRO A 85 5.63 -15.74 -3.19
C PRO A 85 5.18 -14.59 -4.09
N TYR A 86 4.91 -13.43 -3.49
CA TYR A 86 4.63 -12.23 -4.28
C TYR A 86 5.90 -11.70 -4.93
N ASP A 87 5.79 -11.26 -6.18
CA ASP A 87 6.87 -10.62 -6.94
C ASP A 87 6.87 -9.10 -6.77
N TYR A 88 5.78 -8.55 -6.23
CA TYR A 88 5.59 -7.11 -6.11
C TYR A 88 4.63 -6.76 -4.97
N LEU A 89 4.96 -5.71 -4.24
CA LEU A 89 4.11 -5.13 -3.21
C LEU A 89 4.00 -3.62 -3.41
N ALA A 90 2.79 -3.08 -3.30
CA ALA A 90 2.56 -1.64 -3.26
C ALA A 90 1.77 -1.26 -2.00
N VAL A 91 2.17 -0.18 -1.35
CA VAL A 91 1.47 0.31 -0.16
C VAL A 91 1.21 1.81 -0.24
N CYS A 92 0.00 2.21 0.17
CA CYS A 92 -0.41 3.60 0.33
C CYS A 92 -1.25 3.77 1.59
N GLY A 93 -0.97 4.82 2.36
CA GLY A 93 -1.68 5.13 3.59
C GLY A 93 -0.83 5.93 4.58
N PRO A 94 -1.17 5.89 5.87
CA PRO A 94 -0.38 6.56 6.91
C PRO A 94 1.08 6.11 6.92
N GLU A 95 2.00 7.04 7.17
CA GLU A 95 3.44 6.77 7.16
C GLU A 95 3.86 5.58 8.05
N PRO A 96 3.31 5.40 9.28
CA PRO A 96 3.63 4.23 10.09
C PRO A 96 3.26 2.91 9.42
N LEU A 97 2.12 2.84 8.72
CA LEU A 97 1.71 1.67 7.96
C LEU A 97 2.71 1.37 6.84
N MET A 98 3.04 2.37 6.04
CA MET A 98 3.97 2.21 4.91
C MET A 98 5.35 1.75 5.38
N LYS A 99 5.87 2.32 6.47
CA LYS A 99 7.14 1.93 7.07
C LYS A 99 7.16 0.47 7.53
N ILE A 100 6.10 0.02 8.23
CA ILE A 100 6.00 -1.37 8.72
C ILE A 100 5.90 -2.33 7.53
N VAL A 101 5.04 -2.04 6.56
CA VAL A 101 4.85 -2.89 5.38
C VAL A 101 6.11 -2.95 4.52
N ALA A 102 6.83 -1.84 4.36
CA ALA A 102 8.12 -1.81 3.68
C ALA A 102 9.16 -2.71 4.36
N GLY A 103 9.18 -2.72 5.71
CA GLY A 103 10.02 -3.63 6.49
C GLY A 103 9.67 -5.10 6.24
N MET A 104 8.38 -5.45 6.32
CA MET A 104 7.90 -6.81 6.05
C MET A 104 8.25 -7.27 4.62
N ALA A 105 8.08 -6.40 3.63
CA ALA A 105 8.44 -6.70 2.25
C ALA A 105 9.95 -6.95 2.10
N ALA A 106 10.79 -6.15 2.76
CA ALA A 106 12.24 -6.32 2.75
C ALA A 106 12.66 -7.65 3.38
N GLU A 107 12.07 -8.03 4.52
CA GLU A 107 12.30 -9.32 5.19
C GLU A 107 11.88 -10.51 4.31
N ALA A 108 10.77 -10.36 3.58
CA ALA A 108 10.28 -11.38 2.64
C ALA A 108 11.03 -11.38 1.29
N GLY A 109 11.92 -10.42 1.04
CA GLY A 109 12.64 -10.28 -0.25
C GLY A 109 11.76 -9.80 -1.40
N VAL A 110 10.60 -9.19 -1.13
CA VAL A 110 9.64 -8.72 -2.13
C VAL A 110 9.91 -7.26 -2.47
N PRO A 111 10.08 -6.89 -3.75
CA PRO A 111 10.13 -5.49 -4.16
C PRO A 111 8.89 -4.73 -3.71
N CYS A 112 9.10 -3.56 -3.09
CA CYS A 112 8.00 -2.77 -2.53
C CYS A 112 8.07 -1.32 -3.00
N GLU A 113 6.94 -0.79 -3.45
CA GLU A 113 6.74 0.63 -3.72
C GLU A 113 5.80 1.26 -2.70
N VAL A 114 6.10 2.51 -2.34
CA VAL A 114 5.29 3.30 -1.42
C VAL A 114 4.78 4.55 -2.13
N SER A 115 3.48 4.80 -2.03
CA SER A 115 2.87 6.03 -2.54
C SER A 115 2.78 7.05 -1.42
N LEU A 116 3.67 8.04 -1.44
CA LEU A 116 3.81 9.03 -0.39
C LEU A 116 2.90 10.24 -0.61
N GLU A 117 2.00 10.47 0.32
CA GLU A 117 1.19 11.68 0.37
C GLU A 117 1.94 12.78 1.12
N LYS A 118 2.24 13.88 0.43
CA LYS A 118 2.83 15.08 1.02
C LYS A 118 2.00 16.30 0.65
N ARG A 119 2.00 17.33 1.49
CA ARG A 119 1.35 18.59 1.18
C ARG A 119 2.04 19.24 -0.02
N MET A 120 1.30 19.46 -1.09
CA MET A 120 1.80 20.05 -2.32
C MET A 120 1.23 21.48 -2.45
N ALA A 121 2.11 22.49 -2.47
CA ALA A 121 1.69 23.87 -2.68
C ALA A 121 1.76 24.27 -4.16
N CYS A 122 2.88 24.03 -4.84
CA CYS A 122 3.06 24.47 -6.23
C CYS A 122 2.82 23.37 -7.28
N GLY A 123 3.01 22.09 -6.96
CA GLY A 123 2.88 20.96 -7.89
C GLY A 123 3.96 20.87 -8.97
N VAL A 124 4.90 21.83 -9.03
CA VAL A 124 5.93 21.94 -10.09
C VAL A 124 7.36 21.86 -9.55
N GLY A 125 7.53 21.48 -8.28
CA GLY A 125 8.85 21.27 -7.67
C GLY A 125 9.59 22.53 -7.22
N ALA A 126 8.98 23.72 -7.29
CA ALA A 126 9.65 24.98 -6.98
C ALA A 126 9.66 25.34 -5.49
N CYS A 127 8.58 25.04 -4.75
CA CYS A 127 8.40 25.50 -3.36
C CYS A 127 9.02 24.59 -2.30
N LEU A 128 9.42 23.37 -2.66
CA LEU A 128 10.00 22.36 -1.77
C LEU A 128 9.12 21.91 -0.60
N SER A 129 7.80 22.20 -0.67
CA SER A 129 6.83 21.82 0.38
C SER A 129 6.63 20.30 0.52
N CYS A 130 6.79 19.56 -0.57
CA CYS A 130 6.56 18.11 -0.63
C CYS A 130 7.86 17.28 -0.66
N VAL A 131 8.91 17.77 0.00
CA VAL A 131 10.19 17.07 0.06
C VAL A 131 10.09 15.77 0.84
N VAL A 132 10.72 14.74 0.31
CA VAL A 132 10.91 13.41 0.89
C VAL A 132 12.41 13.17 1.01
N ASP A 133 12.85 12.69 2.17
CA ASP A 133 14.23 12.26 2.35
C ASP A 133 14.41 10.85 1.78
N THR A 134 15.44 10.70 0.93
CA THR A 134 15.80 9.41 0.33
C THR A 134 17.29 9.17 0.45
N VAL A 135 17.72 7.92 0.28
CA VAL A 135 19.15 7.56 0.24
C VAL A 135 19.90 8.23 -0.90
N ASP A 136 19.18 8.65 -1.95
CA ASP A 136 19.73 9.40 -3.10
C ASP A 136 19.60 10.93 -2.90
N GLY A 137 19.34 11.38 -1.66
CA GLY A 137 19.14 12.78 -1.31
C GLY A 137 17.65 13.18 -1.28
N LYS A 138 17.40 14.50 -1.20
CA LYS A 138 16.04 15.03 -1.12
C LYS A 138 15.35 14.97 -2.48
N LYS A 139 14.13 14.39 -2.48
CA LYS A 139 13.24 14.27 -3.64
C LYS A 139 11.94 15.05 -3.38
N ARG A 140 11.20 15.36 -4.43
CA ARG A 140 9.92 16.10 -4.34
C ARG A 140 8.79 15.20 -4.80
N ALA A 141 7.86 14.89 -3.93
CA ALA A 141 6.75 13.99 -4.27
C ALA A 141 5.96 14.43 -5.51
N CYS A 142 5.85 15.74 -5.78
CA CYS A 142 5.11 16.26 -6.93
C CYS A 142 5.81 16.11 -8.28
N VAL A 143 7.11 15.87 -8.31
CA VAL A 143 7.92 15.80 -9.55
C VAL A 143 8.66 14.49 -9.67
N ASP A 144 9.27 14.03 -8.57
CA ASP A 144 10.11 12.83 -8.53
C ASP A 144 9.30 11.57 -8.10
N GLY A 145 8.05 11.76 -7.57
CA GLY A 145 7.12 10.74 -7.10
C GLY A 145 5.73 10.89 -7.72
N PRO A 146 4.64 10.60 -6.99
CA PRO A 146 4.57 10.29 -5.55
C PRO A 146 5.00 8.86 -5.17
N VAL A 147 5.23 7.98 -6.13
CA VAL A 147 5.61 6.58 -5.90
C VAL A 147 7.13 6.45 -5.84
N PHE A 148 7.62 5.78 -4.80
CA PHE A 148 9.05 5.57 -4.56
C PHE A 148 9.32 4.10 -4.21
N ASP A 149 10.48 3.59 -4.61
CA ASP A 149 11.02 2.34 -4.07
C ASP A 149 11.19 2.48 -2.54
N ALA A 150 10.54 1.60 -1.79
CA ALA A 150 10.52 1.66 -0.33
C ALA A 150 11.93 1.61 0.30
N ARG A 151 12.89 0.95 -0.36
CA ARG A 151 14.30 0.86 0.05
C ARG A 151 15.05 2.19 -0.06
N LYS A 152 14.52 3.11 -0.86
CA LYS A 152 15.12 4.42 -1.06
C LYS A 152 14.59 5.49 -0.11
N VAL A 153 13.47 5.26 0.54
CA VAL A 153 12.87 6.20 1.48
C VAL A 153 13.58 6.14 2.83
N VAL A 154 13.93 7.30 3.36
CA VAL A 154 14.43 7.45 4.73
C VAL A 154 13.23 7.73 5.65
N TRP A 155 12.91 6.76 6.49
CA TRP A 155 11.72 6.77 7.36
C TRP A 155 11.97 7.47 8.70
#